data_cf85bfbc7bf8b05ebdeccc611ea36edc
#
_entry.id   cf85bfbc7bf8b05ebdeccc611ea36edc
#
_cell.length_a   1.000
_cell.length_b   1.000
_cell.length_c   1.000
_cell.angle_alpha   90.00
_cell.angle_beta   90.00
_cell.angle_gamma   90.00
#
_symmetry.space_group_name_H-M   'P 1'
#
loop_
_entity.id
_entity.type
_entity.pdbx_description
1 polymer ?
#
loop_
_entity_poly.entity_id
_entity_poly.type
_entity_poly.pdbx_seq_one_letter_code
_entity_poly.pdbx_strand_id
1 'polypeptide(L)'
;MKKTILMFITAAIMAACTSHTAQNAWVKVEGNKFIDPQGNEIVFRGLCFSDPVKLVSDGQWNERYFAEAADWGANVVRFAVHPTNLNMMGWDATFEAMDKGVEWAKQHGMYVIMDWHSIGNLKDAKFTNQMYDTDLEETFKFWRTVAQRYADEPTVALYELYNEPTVTGPDTGECSWEEWKGIQEQIIDTIRVYNPNAVCLCAGFNWAYDLTPVAVAPIDRPNVAYVSHPYPMKREQPWEEQWEADFGYVADTYPVICTEIGFCLENEKGAHIPVISTDVYGHHITEYFEKKGISFTVWCFDTDWSPTLITDWDFTPSTQGRFFKEYLQKKAAE
;
A
#
# COMPACT_ATOMS: atom_id res chain seq x y z
N MET A 1 15.06 -11.97 84.05
CA MET A 1 13.99 -11.61 83.11
C MET A 1 14.62 -10.74 82.01
N LYS A 2 14.97 -11.35 80.88
CA LYS A 2 15.52 -10.64 79.71
C LYS A 2 14.37 -10.45 78.74
N LYS A 3 14.01 -9.20 78.43
CA LYS A 3 13.01 -8.85 77.41
C LYS A 3 13.74 -8.76 76.08
N THR A 4 13.40 -9.63 75.18
CA THR A 4 13.84 -9.59 73.79
C THR A 4 12.89 -8.69 72.99
N ILE A 5 13.43 -7.58 72.44
CA ILE A 5 12.70 -6.69 71.56
C ILE A 5 12.86 -7.22 70.12
N LEU A 6 11.74 -7.63 69.53
CA LEU A 6 11.66 -8.05 68.14
C LEU A 6 11.43 -6.83 67.27
N MET A 7 12.43 -6.50 66.47
CA MET A 7 12.41 -5.35 65.55
C MET A 7 11.86 -5.85 64.17
N PHE A 8 10.62 -5.44 63.84
CA PHE A 8 10.05 -5.68 62.51
C PHE A 8 10.63 -4.67 61.54
N ILE A 9 11.43 -5.15 60.58
CA ILE A 9 11.88 -4.39 59.42
C ILE A 9 10.80 -4.51 58.35
N THR A 10 10.01 -3.46 58.13
CA THR A 10 9.08 -3.34 57.00
C THR A 10 9.89 -2.90 55.80
N ALA A 11 10.13 -3.83 54.88
CA ALA A 11 10.70 -3.51 53.57
C ALA A 11 9.61 -2.86 52.73
N ALA A 12 9.70 -1.56 52.48
CA ALA A 12 8.90 -0.84 51.52
C ALA A 12 9.40 -1.19 50.11
N ILE A 13 8.61 -2.02 49.40
CA ILE A 13 8.81 -2.26 47.96
C ILE A 13 8.36 -1.00 47.27
N MET A 14 9.30 -0.16 46.86
CA MET A 14 9.06 0.90 45.88
C MET A 14 8.83 0.21 44.50
N ALA A 15 7.57 0.09 44.11
CA ALA A 15 7.23 -0.18 42.73
C ALA A 15 7.68 1.02 41.91
N ALA A 16 8.80 0.88 41.21
CA ALA A 16 9.19 1.81 40.17
C ALA A 16 8.15 1.70 39.05
N CYS A 17 7.18 2.61 39.02
CA CYS A 17 6.42 2.88 37.83
C CYS A 17 7.41 3.39 36.77
N THR A 18 7.97 2.49 35.98
CA THR A 18 8.53 2.87 34.69
C THR A 18 7.37 3.40 33.88
N SER A 19 7.30 4.72 33.74
CA SER A 19 6.51 5.33 32.69
C SER A 19 7.05 4.77 31.38
N HIS A 20 6.39 3.75 30.83
CA HIS A 20 6.50 3.47 29.43
C HIS A 20 6.03 4.77 28.73
N THR A 21 6.98 5.58 28.25
CA THR A 21 6.69 6.51 27.18
C THR A 21 5.98 5.68 26.13
N ALA A 22 4.76 6.08 25.77
CA ALA A 22 3.99 5.40 24.74
C ALA A 22 4.91 5.27 23.53
N GLN A 23 5.37 4.04 23.29
CA GLN A 23 6.24 3.74 22.15
C GLN A 23 5.44 4.11 20.94
N ASN A 24 6.03 4.88 20.03
CA ASN A 24 5.32 5.34 18.84
C ASN A 24 4.79 4.10 18.10
N ALA A 25 3.48 3.91 18.07
CA ALA A 25 2.85 2.72 17.49
C ALA A 25 2.85 2.75 15.94
N TRP A 26 3.38 3.82 15.33
CA TRP A 26 3.28 4.09 13.91
C TRP A 26 4.54 3.67 13.15
N VAL A 27 4.33 3.16 11.95
CA VAL A 27 5.38 3.10 10.92
C VAL A 27 5.77 4.53 10.54
N LYS A 28 7.05 4.75 10.31
CA LYS A 28 7.60 6.04 9.88
C LYS A 28 8.64 5.85 8.77
N VAL A 29 9.00 6.95 8.14
CA VAL A 29 10.10 7.01 7.17
C VAL A 29 11.35 7.59 7.84
N GLU A 30 12.49 6.90 7.71
CA GLU A 30 13.81 7.39 8.06
C GLU A 30 14.79 7.16 6.91
N GLY A 31 15.23 8.24 6.27
CA GLY A 31 16.03 8.15 5.06
C GLY A 31 15.25 7.45 3.94
N ASN A 32 15.81 6.37 3.42
CA ASN A 32 15.19 5.56 2.36
C ASN A 32 14.47 4.29 2.89
N LYS A 33 14.08 4.27 4.16
CA LYS A 33 13.52 3.08 4.80
C LYS A 33 12.19 3.35 5.49
N PHE A 34 11.33 2.32 5.49
CA PHE A 34 10.23 2.24 6.43
C PHE A 34 10.75 1.64 7.73
N ILE A 35 10.38 2.25 8.85
CA ILE A 35 10.78 1.83 10.19
C ILE A 35 9.53 1.46 10.99
N ASP A 36 9.54 0.27 11.56
CA ASP A 36 8.45 -0.24 12.39
C ASP A 36 8.37 0.46 13.76
N PRO A 37 7.30 0.25 14.55
CA PRO A 37 7.18 0.82 15.88
C PRO A 37 8.30 0.42 16.86
N GLN A 38 9.03 -0.67 16.60
CA GLN A 38 10.13 -1.17 17.40
C GLN A 38 11.47 -0.54 17.01
N GLY A 39 11.50 0.22 15.91
CA GLY A 39 12.71 0.87 15.40
C GLY A 39 13.50 0.03 14.41
N ASN A 40 12.94 -1.08 13.93
CA ASN A 40 13.57 -1.92 12.93
C ASN A 40 13.14 -1.51 11.52
N GLU A 41 13.99 -1.78 10.53
CA GLU A 41 13.61 -1.68 9.13
C GLU A 41 12.53 -2.71 8.81
N ILE A 42 11.46 -2.26 8.14
CA ILE A 42 10.41 -3.12 7.61
C ILE A 42 10.35 -3.00 6.09
N VAL A 43 10.33 -4.14 5.41
CA VAL A 43 10.04 -4.23 3.99
C VAL A 43 8.64 -4.82 3.84
N PHE A 44 7.73 -4.04 3.27
CA PHE A 44 6.37 -4.49 3.01
C PHE A 44 6.36 -5.43 1.81
N ARG A 45 5.80 -6.63 2.01
CA ARG A 45 5.58 -7.63 0.98
C ARG A 45 4.18 -8.17 1.15
N GLY A 46 3.32 -7.96 0.17
CA GLY A 46 1.93 -8.33 0.36
C GLY A 46 1.10 -8.41 -0.90
N LEU A 47 -0.20 -8.30 -0.69
CA LEU A 47 -1.21 -8.53 -1.72
C LEU A 47 -2.08 -7.28 -1.92
N CYS A 48 -2.36 -6.97 -3.17
CA CYS A 48 -3.39 -6.01 -3.51
C CYS A 48 -4.74 -6.73 -3.52
N PHE A 49 -5.66 -6.30 -2.68
CA PHE A 49 -7.04 -6.74 -2.71
C PHE A 49 -7.80 -5.97 -3.78
N SER A 50 -8.76 -6.59 -4.41
CA SER A 50 -9.72 -5.85 -5.23
C SER A 50 -10.57 -4.92 -4.35
N ASP A 51 -11.41 -4.12 -4.99
CA ASP A 51 -12.23 -3.13 -4.29
C ASP A 51 -13.06 -3.75 -3.16
N PRO A 52 -13.02 -3.19 -1.93
CA PRO A 52 -13.82 -3.68 -0.80
C PRO A 52 -15.31 -3.80 -1.12
N VAL A 53 -15.88 -2.86 -1.90
CA VAL A 53 -17.30 -2.89 -2.30
C VAL A 53 -17.58 -4.08 -3.22
N LYS A 54 -16.67 -4.36 -4.18
CA LYS A 54 -16.75 -5.56 -5.02
C LYS A 54 -16.73 -6.84 -4.16
N LEU A 55 -15.77 -6.94 -3.25
CA LEU A 55 -15.63 -8.10 -2.37
C LEU A 55 -16.83 -8.30 -1.44
N VAL A 56 -17.45 -7.21 -0.95
CA VAL A 56 -18.72 -7.28 -0.22
C VAL A 56 -19.83 -7.82 -1.12
N SER A 57 -19.93 -7.33 -2.34
CA SER A 57 -20.93 -7.78 -3.32
C SER A 57 -20.77 -9.26 -3.69
N ASP A 58 -19.53 -9.72 -3.79
CA ASP A 58 -19.19 -11.12 -4.08
C ASP A 58 -19.32 -12.04 -2.85
N GLY A 59 -19.63 -11.48 -1.66
CA GLY A 59 -19.70 -12.22 -0.40
C GLY A 59 -18.32 -12.69 0.13
N GLN A 60 -17.25 -12.08 -0.36
CA GLN A 60 -15.87 -12.49 -0.04
C GLN A 60 -15.17 -11.54 0.95
N TRP A 61 -15.75 -10.40 1.27
CA TRP A 61 -15.21 -9.50 2.30
C TRP A 61 -15.48 -10.07 3.70
N ASN A 62 -14.61 -10.97 4.14
CA ASN A 62 -14.73 -11.71 5.41
C ASN A 62 -13.35 -12.09 5.96
N GLU A 63 -13.29 -12.51 7.23
CA GLU A 63 -12.02 -12.85 7.91
C GLU A 63 -11.20 -13.92 7.19
N ARG A 64 -11.85 -14.93 6.56
CA ARG A 64 -11.16 -15.99 5.80
C ARG A 64 -10.29 -15.42 4.69
N TYR A 65 -10.75 -14.38 4.01
CA TYR A 65 -10.00 -13.72 2.94
C TYR A 65 -8.68 -13.11 3.44
N PHE A 66 -8.70 -12.52 4.63
CA PHE A 66 -7.51 -11.97 5.30
C PHE A 66 -6.60 -13.06 5.86
N ALA A 67 -7.19 -14.11 6.45
CA ALA A 67 -6.44 -15.27 6.93
C ALA A 67 -5.64 -15.94 5.81
N GLU A 68 -6.22 -16.10 4.62
CA GLU A 68 -5.53 -16.64 3.44
C GLU A 68 -4.40 -15.73 2.95
N ALA A 69 -4.60 -14.42 2.96
CA ALA A 69 -3.53 -13.49 2.62
C ALA A 69 -2.33 -13.60 3.59
N ALA A 70 -2.62 -13.74 4.88
CA ALA A 70 -1.59 -13.98 5.90
C ALA A 70 -0.91 -15.35 5.73
N ASP A 71 -1.66 -16.41 5.38
CA ASP A 71 -1.10 -17.74 5.06
C ASP A 71 -0.15 -17.67 3.85
N TRP A 72 -0.40 -16.78 2.92
CA TRP A 72 0.54 -16.54 1.82
C TRP A 72 1.83 -15.84 2.26
N GLY A 73 1.91 -15.35 3.50
CA GLY A 73 3.07 -14.66 4.06
C GLY A 73 3.04 -13.15 3.86
N ALA A 74 1.89 -12.57 3.54
CA ALA A 74 1.75 -11.12 3.42
C ALA A 74 1.89 -10.45 4.79
N ASN A 75 2.66 -9.34 4.87
CA ASN A 75 2.72 -8.45 6.03
C ASN A 75 1.97 -7.13 5.80
N VAL A 76 1.44 -6.94 4.60
CA VAL A 76 0.63 -5.78 4.21
C VAL A 76 -0.44 -6.19 3.18
N VAL A 77 -1.60 -5.55 3.26
CA VAL A 77 -2.65 -5.66 2.25
C VAL A 77 -3.07 -4.28 1.76
N ARG A 78 -3.36 -4.15 0.49
CA ARG A 78 -3.78 -2.89 -0.13
C ARG A 78 -5.26 -2.94 -0.47
N PHE A 79 -6.03 -1.96 -0.01
CA PHE A 79 -7.45 -1.80 -0.32
C PHE A 79 -7.60 -0.82 -1.49
N ALA A 80 -7.95 -1.34 -2.66
CA ALA A 80 -8.16 -0.56 -3.88
C ALA A 80 -9.57 0.08 -3.87
N VAL A 81 -9.73 1.26 -3.26
CA VAL A 81 -11.03 1.92 -3.10
C VAL A 81 -11.36 2.75 -4.32
N HIS A 82 -12.27 2.27 -5.17
CA HIS A 82 -12.72 2.99 -6.36
C HIS A 82 -13.77 4.06 -6.03
N PRO A 83 -13.63 5.28 -6.56
CA PRO A 83 -14.59 6.36 -6.30
C PRO A 83 -16.03 5.97 -6.63
N THR A 84 -16.27 5.41 -7.81
CA THR A 84 -17.60 5.04 -8.24
C THR A 84 -18.23 3.94 -7.39
N ASN A 85 -17.46 2.93 -7.00
CA ASN A 85 -17.94 1.84 -6.15
C ASN A 85 -18.29 2.35 -4.75
N LEU A 86 -17.44 3.20 -4.18
CA LEU A 86 -17.70 3.87 -2.90
C LEU A 86 -19.02 4.68 -2.95
N ASN A 87 -19.25 5.43 -4.03
CA ASN A 87 -20.48 6.20 -4.22
C ASN A 87 -21.70 5.30 -4.43
N MET A 88 -21.55 4.17 -5.11
CA MET A 88 -22.64 3.20 -5.32
C MET A 88 -23.08 2.52 -4.02
N MET A 89 -22.15 2.06 -3.20
CA MET A 89 -22.47 1.44 -1.91
C MET A 89 -22.85 2.49 -0.84
N GLY A 90 -22.33 3.69 -1.00
CA GLY A 90 -22.46 4.78 -0.04
C GLY A 90 -21.32 4.84 0.96
N TRP A 91 -20.94 6.06 1.33
CA TRP A 91 -19.78 6.36 2.17
C TRP A 91 -19.79 5.61 3.51
N ASP A 92 -20.89 5.70 4.26
CA ASP A 92 -20.98 5.07 5.58
C ASP A 92 -20.82 3.55 5.50
N ALA A 93 -21.54 2.90 4.58
CA ALA A 93 -21.47 1.45 4.40
C ALA A 93 -20.09 0.97 3.93
N THR A 94 -19.43 1.72 3.03
CA THR A 94 -18.08 1.41 2.57
C THR A 94 -17.07 1.52 3.71
N PHE A 95 -17.15 2.60 4.50
CA PHE A 95 -16.25 2.77 5.64
C PHE A 95 -16.50 1.75 6.76
N GLU A 96 -17.76 1.34 7.01
CA GLU A 96 -18.06 0.23 7.93
C GLU A 96 -17.46 -1.11 7.44
N ALA A 97 -17.48 -1.35 6.14
CA ALA A 97 -16.82 -2.53 5.56
C ALA A 97 -15.29 -2.44 5.71
N MET A 98 -14.69 -1.28 5.41
CA MET A 98 -13.25 -1.06 5.57
C MET A 98 -12.79 -1.20 7.02
N ASP A 99 -13.57 -0.74 8.01
CA ASP A 99 -13.25 -0.92 9.43
C ASP A 99 -13.09 -2.39 9.79
N LYS A 100 -14.00 -3.24 9.31
CA LYS A 100 -13.89 -4.69 9.51
C LYS A 100 -12.66 -5.27 8.83
N GLY A 101 -12.34 -4.80 7.62
CA GLY A 101 -11.12 -5.19 6.93
C GLY A 101 -9.86 -4.81 7.70
N VAL A 102 -9.82 -3.61 8.25
CA VAL A 102 -8.70 -3.16 9.11
C VAL A 102 -8.59 -4.00 10.38
N GLU A 103 -9.74 -4.33 11.01
CA GLU A 103 -9.77 -5.23 12.17
C GLU A 103 -9.20 -6.61 11.83
N TRP A 104 -9.63 -7.22 10.71
CA TRP A 104 -9.12 -8.53 10.28
C TRP A 104 -7.64 -8.47 9.90
N ALA A 105 -7.19 -7.44 9.19
CA ALA A 105 -5.76 -7.26 8.91
C ALA A 105 -4.93 -7.20 10.19
N LYS A 106 -5.39 -6.44 11.18
CA LYS A 106 -4.78 -6.34 12.51
C LYS A 106 -4.74 -7.68 13.25
N GLN A 107 -5.82 -8.45 13.22
CA GLN A 107 -5.90 -9.78 13.84
C GLN A 107 -4.88 -10.75 13.25
N HIS A 108 -4.59 -10.62 11.95
CA HIS A 108 -3.62 -11.44 11.23
C HIS A 108 -2.23 -10.81 11.12
N GLY A 109 -1.95 -9.72 11.84
CA GLY A 109 -0.63 -9.10 11.91
C GLY A 109 -0.18 -8.37 10.65
N MET A 110 -1.12 -7.99 9.80
CA MET A 110 -0.84 -7.26 8.56
C MET A 110 -1.12 -5.76 8.71
N TYR A 111 -0.31 -4.94 8.05
CA TYR A 111 -0.61 -3.53 7.82
C TYR A 111 -1.58 -3.34 6.65
N VAL A 112 -2.16 -2.15 6.58
CA VAL A 112 -3.07 -1.77 5.49
C VAL A 112 -2.51 -0.56 4.74
N ILE A 113 -2.50 -0.66 3.41
CA ILE A 113 -2.40 0.47 2.49
C ILE A 113 -3.81 0.87 2.10
N MET A 114 -4.21 2.09 2.43
CA MET A 114 -5.46 2.67 1.93
C MET A 114 -5.15 3.38 0.61
N ASP A 115 -5.79 2.97 -0.47
CA ASP A 115 -5.55 3.48 -1.81
C ASP A 115 -6.81 4.15 -2.38
N TRP A 116 -6.67 5.39 -2.85
CA TRP A 116 -7.68 6.07 -3.66
C TRP A 116 -7.51 5.65 -5.12
N HIS A 117 -8.25 4.60 -5.48
CA HIS A 117 -8.01 3.85 -6.71
C HIS A 117 -8.65 4.51 -7.94
N SER A 118 -8.05 5.58 -8.39
CA SER A 118 -8.45 6.28 -9.62
C SER A 118 -7.32 6.26 -10.66
N ILE A 119 -7.68 6.29 -11.95
CA ILE A 119 -6.75 6.28 -13.08
C ILE A 119 -7.07 7.44 -14.02
N GLY A 120 -6.18 8.43 -14.08
CA GLY A 120 -6.35 9.58 -14.96
C GLY A 120 -5.66 10.84 -14.46
N ASN A 121 -6.15 11.97 -14.98
CA ASN A 121 -5.70 13.30 -14.63
C ASN A 121 -6.69 13.95 -13.64
N LEU A 122 -6.37 13.90 -12.38
CA LEU A 122 -7.21 14.46 -11.31
C LEU A 122 -7.36 15.98 -11.43
N LYS A 123 -6.31 16.69 -11.90
CA LYS A 123 -6.36 18.15 -12.07
C LYS A 123 -7.51 18.59 -12.99
N ASP A 124 -7.67 17.90 -14.10
CA ASP A 124 -8.66 18.23 -15.14
C ASP A 124 -9.94 17.37 -15.02
N ALA A 125 -10.03 16.48 -14.01
CA ALA A 125 -11.10 15.51 -13.84
C ALA A 125 -11.34 14.67 -15.10
N LYS A 126 -10.26 14.11 -15.66
CA LYS A 126 -10.28 13.28 -16.88
C LYS A 126 -9.73 11.90 -16.61
N PHE A 127 -10.61 10.93 -16.68
CA PHE A 127 -10.33 9.54 -16.27
C PHE A 127 -10.42 8.57 -17.46
N THR A 128 -9.76 7.43 -17.33
CA THR A 128 -9.69 6.42 -18.39
C THR A 128 -10.98 5.59 -18.50
N ASN A 129 -11.77 5.55 -17.43
CA ASN A 129 -13.03 4.80 -17.34
C ASN A 129 -13.89 5.43 -16.24
N GLN A 130 -15.21 5.32 -16.36
CA GLN A 130 -16.19 5.82 -15.38
C GLN A 130 -15.99 5.24 -13.96
N MET A 131 -15.42 4.06 -13.82
CA MET A 131 -15.07 3.46 -12.52
C MET A 131 -14.14 4.35 -11.71
N TYR A 132 -13.32 5.14 -12.37
CA TYR A 132 -12.29 6.00 -11.78
C TYR A 132 -12.73 7.47 -11.65
N ASP A 133 -13.95 7.80 -12.07
CA ASP A 133 -14.46 9.18 -12.05
C ASP A 133 -14.49 9.73 -10.62
N THR A 134 -13.82 10.84 -10.43
CA THR A 134 -13.73 11.60 -9.18
C THR A 134 -13.39 13.06 -9.49
N ASP A 135 -13.19 13.88 -8.48
CA ASP A 135 -12.65 15.22 -8.59
C ASP A 135 -11.77 15.57 -7.38
N LEU A 136 -11.21 16.77 -7.38
CA LEU A 136 -10.38 17.24 -6.27
C LEU A 136 -11.18 17.33 -4.95
N GLU A 137 -12.42 17.80 -5.00
CA GLU A 137 -13.25 17.95 -3.79
C GLU A 137 -13.54 16.60 -3.15
N GLU A 138 -13.94 15.61 -3.94
CA GLU A 138 -14.21 14.25 -3.49
C GLU A 138 -12.92 13.57 -3.00
N THR A 139 -11.81 13.74 -3.70
CA THR A 139 -10.49 13.23 -3.29
C THR A 139 -10.09 13.80 -1.93
N PHE A 140 -10.22 15.11 -1.73
CA PHE A 140 -9.94 15.73 -0.42
C PHE A 140 -10.94 15.28 0.66
N LYS A 141 -12.21 15.07 0.31
CA LYS A 141 -13.21 14.53 1.23
C LYS A 141 -12.83 13.11 1.66
N PHE A 142 -12.44 12.25 0.72
CA PHE A 142 -12.00 10.89 1.01
C PHE A 142 -10.83 10.90 1.99
N TRP A 143 -9.79 11.65 1.72
CA TRP A 143 -8.59 11.68 2.56
C TRP A 143 -8.82 12.30 3.93
N ARG A 144 -9.71 13.31 4.04
CA ARG A 144 -10.14 13.79 5.37
C ARG A 144 -10.85 12.70 6.15
N THR A 145 -11.76 11.98 5.51
CA THR A 145 -12.53 10.93 6.16
C THR A 145 -11.64 9.79 6.63
N VAL A 146 -10.73 9.31 5.76
CA VAL A 146 -9.73 8.28 6.11
C VAL A 146 -8.86 8.75 7.28
N ALA A 147 -8.29 9.95 7.18
CA ALA A 147 -7.36 10.47 8.19
C ALA A 147 -8.04 10.68 9.56
N GLN A 148 -9.30 11.13 9.57
CA GLN A 148 -10.09 11.26 10.80
C GLN A 148 -10.44 9.91 11.40
N ARG A 149 -10.91 8.97 10.56
CA ARG A 149 -11.40 7.68 11.00
C ARG A 149 -10.31 6.79 11.58
N TYR A 150 -9.14 6.83 10.95
CA TYR A 150 -7.99 6.00 11.34
C TYR A 150 -6.88 6.81 12.04
N ALA A 151 -7.23 7.95 12.65
CA ALA A 151 -6.28 8.81 13.35
C ALA A 151 -5.50 8.10 14.47
N ASP A 152 -6.13 7.12 15.12
CA ASP A 152 -5.58 6.35 16.22
C ASP A 152 -5.38 4.86 15.88
N GLU A 153 -5.47 4.48 14.59
CA GLU A 153 -5.35 3.08 14.13
C GLU A 153 -4.08 2.87 13.30
N PRO A 154 -2.95 2.51 13.93
CA PRO A 154 -1.67 2.36 13.25
C PRO A 154 -1.59 1.17 12.27
N THR A 155 -2.57 0.29 12.26
CA THR A 155 -2.68 -0.77 11.25
C THR A 155 -2.85 -0.18 9.85
N VAL A 156 -3.57 0.95 9.72
CA VAL A 156 -3.63 1.74 8.48
C VAL A 156 -2.37 2.60 8.41
N ALA A 157 -1.27 1.98 8.02
CA ALA A 157 0.06 2.59 8.09
C ALA A 157 0.38 3.47 6.87
N LEU A 158 -0.14 3.12 5.70
CA LEU A 158 0.25 3.69 4.42
C LEU A 158 -0.98 4.25 3.69
N TYR A 159 -0.86 5.49 3.20
CA TYR A 159 -1.92 6.27 2.56
C TYR A 159 -1.50 6.55 1.11
N GLU A 160 -1.96 5.75 0.16
CA GLU A 160 -1.66 5.91 -1.25
C GLU A 160 -2.58 6.94 -1.88
N LEU A 161 -2.02 8.14 -2.07
CA LEU A 161 -2.80 9.36 -2.34
C LEU A 161 -3.64 9.29 -3.61
N TYR A 162 -3.16 8.55 -4.61
CA TYR A 162 -3.83 8.35 -5.89
C TYR A 162 -3.14 7.20 -6.64
N ASN A 163 -3.92 6.25 -7.13
CA ASN A 163 -3.41 5.00 -7.71
C ASN A 163 -2.53 5.22 -8.96
N GLU A 164 -3.11 5.68 -10.05
CA GLU A 164 -2.40 5.76 -11.35
C GLU A 164 -2.60 7.10 -12.07
N PRO A 165 -1.83 8.14 -11.68
CA PRO A 165 -1.87 9.40 -12.40
C PRO A 165 -1.32 9.22 -13.82
N THR A 166 -2.08 9.73 -14.80
CA THR A 166 -1.67 9.71 -16.21
C THR A 166 -2.22 10.91 -16.96
N VAL A 167 -1.41 11.44 -17.87
CA VAL A 167 -1.77 12.44 -18.86
C VAL A 167 -1.56 11.90 -20.27
N THR A 168 -1.41 10.57 -20.40
CA THR A 168 -1.18 9.90 -21.66
C THR A 168 -2.51 9.51 -22.28
N GLY A 169 -2.80 10.06 -23.45
CA GLY A 169 -4.02 9.80 -24.21
C GLY A 169 -4.62 11.08 -24.79
N PRO A 170 -5.47 10.97 -25.81
CA PRO A 170 -5.99 12.14 -26.52
C PRO A 170 -6.93 13.02 -25.67
N ASP A 171 -7.55 12.47 -24.63
CA ASP A 171 -8.58 13.12 -23.85
C ASP A 171 -8.21 13.30 -22.36
N THR A 172 -6.95 13.03 -21.97
CA THR A 172 -6.51 13.06 -20.57
C THR A 172 -6.09 14.44 -20.07
N GLY A 173 -6.07 15.46 -20.95
CA GLY A 173 -5.65 16.82 -20.57
C GLY A 173 -4.15 16.95 -20.33
N GLU A 174 -3.77 18.01 -19.64
CA GLU A 174 -2.37 18.32 -19.34
C GLU A 174 -2.20 18.52 -17.82
N CYS A 175 -1.11 17.98 -17.29
CA CYS A 175 -0.70 18.21 -15.91
C CYS A 175 0.83 18.11 -15.85
N SER A 176 1.49 19.18 -15.45
CA SER A 176 2.93 19.16 -15.20
C SER A 176 3.25 18.45 -13.89
N TRP A 177 4.51 18.06 -13.71
CA TRP A 177 4.94 17.49 -12.44
C TRP A 177 4.76 18.46 -11.27
N GLU A 178 5.06 19.73 -11.45
CA GLU A 178 4.89 20.77 -10.45
C GLU A 178 3.44 20.92 -10.00
N GLU A 179 2.49 20.85 -10.95
CA GLU A 179 1.06 20.90 -10.64
C GLU A 179 0.62 19.63 -9.88
N TRP A 180 1.04 18.45 -10.35
CA TRP A 180 0.74 17.18 -9.70
C TRP A 180 1.36 17.08 -8.29
N LYS A 181 2.63 17.47 -8.16
CA LYS A 181 3.32 17.61 -6.87
C LYS A 181 2.53 18.49 -5.91
N GLY A 182 2.09 19.66 -6.39
CA GLY A 182 1.30 20.61 -5.60
C GLY A 182 -0.03 20.04 -5.13
N ILE A 183 -0.70 19.20 -5.94
CA ILE A 183 -1.93 18.50 -5.55
C ILE A 183 -1.63 17.45 -4.48
N GLN A 184 -0.60 16.63 -4.67
CA GLN A 184 -0.20 15.62 -3.68
C GLN A 184 0.16 16.27 -2.34
N GLU A 185 0.90 17.37 -2.34
CA GLU A 185 1.25 18.10 -1.12
C GLU A 185 0.02 18.65 -0.39
N GLN A 186 -0.98 19.15 -1.11
CA GLN A 186 -2.25 19.59 -0.51
C GLN A 186 -3.05 18.41 0.09
N ILE A 187 -3.03 17.23 -0.55
CA ILE A 187 -3.64 16.02 0.01
C ILE A 187 -2.90 15.61 1.30
N ILE A 188 -1.57 15.61 1.28
CA ILE A 188 -0.75 15.34 2.47
C ILE A 188 -1.08 16.30 3.61
N ASP A 189 -1.12 17.59 3.33
CA ASP A 189 -1.47 18.61 4.32
C ASP A 189 -2.87 18.37 4.90
N THR A 190 -3.83 17.96 4.07
CA THR A 190 -5.19 17.60 4.50
C THR A 190 -5.18 16.39 5.45
N ILE A 191 -4.44 15.34 5.13
CA ILE A 191 -4.29 14.16 5.99
C ILE A 191 -3.65 14.54 7.33
N ARG A 192 -2.60 15.37 7.30
CA ARG A 192 -1.80 15.74 8.47
C ARG A 192 -2.55 16.57 9.51
N VAL A 193 -3.63 17.24 9.13
CA VAL A 193 -4.53 17.91 10.09
C VAL A 193 -5.09 16.92 11.12
N TYR A 194 -5.33 15.67 10.72
CA TYR A 194 -6.00 14.65 11.54
C TYR A 194 -5.06 13.50 11.93
N ASN A 195 -4.19 13.08 11.04
CA ASN A 195 -3.22 12.03 11.28
C ASN A 195 -1.80 12.48 10.90
N PRO A 196 -1.05 13.08 11.83
CA PRO A 196 0.31 13.54 11.58
C PRO A 196 1.31 12.38 11.39
N ASN A 197 0.93 11.16 11.77
CA ASN A 197 1.80 9.97 11.69
C ASN A 197 1.70 9.21 10.36
N ALA A 198 0.64 9.45 9.57
CA ALA A 198 0.42 8.75 8.31
C ALA A 198 1.66 8.82 7.39
N VAL A 199 2.09 7.69 6.85
CA VAL A 199 3.05 7.65 5.74
C VAL A 199 2.27 7.81 4.45
N CYS A 200 2.56 8.86 3.70
CA CYS A 200 1.89 9.15 2.43
C CYS A 200 2.69 8.60 1.26
N LEU A 201 2.02 7.84 0.39
CA LEU A 201 2.59 7.24 -0.80
C LEU A 201 2.27 8.11 -2.02
N CYS A 202 3.30 8.58 -2.72
CA CYS A 202 3.22 9.55 -3.79
C CYS A 202 3.58 8.92 -5.14
N ALA A 203 2.63 8.90 -6.07
CA ALA A 203 2.83 8.34 -7.40
C ALA A 203 3.31 9.38 -8.42
N GLY A 204 4.18 8.96 -9.35
CA GLY A 204 4.52 9.70 -10.55
C GLY A 204 3.55 9.44 -11.69
N PHE A 205 3.85 9.96 -12.90
CA PHE A 205 3.02 9.76 -14.09
C PHE A 205 3.22 8.40 -14.78
N ASN A 206 2.63 8.25 -15.96
CA ASN A 206 2.65 7.03 -16.74
C ASN A 206 2.05 5.83 -16.01
N TRP A 207 0.84 6.04 -15.44
CA TRP A 207 0.17 5.05 -14.61
C TRP A 207 1.08 4.61 -13.45
N ALA A 208 1.47 5.58 -12.62
CA ALA A 208 2.37 5.45 -11.47
C ALA A 208 3.76 4.84 -11.76
N TYR A 209 4.17 4.66 -13.03
CA TYR A 209 5.45 4.01 -13.36
C TYR A 209 6.66 4.93 -13.22
N ASP A 210 6.55 6.18 -13.69
CA ASP A 210 7.68 7.09 -13.92
C ASP A 210 7.91 7.99 -12.69
N LEU A 211 9.06 7.82 -12.05
CA LEU A 211 9.52 8.68 -10.94
C LEU A 211 10.68 9.60 -11.35
N THR A 212 11.02 9.71 -12.65
CA THR A 212 12.14 10.56 -13.09
C THR A 212 12.03 12.01 -12.63
N PRO A 213 10.84 12.64 -12.48
CA PRO A 213 10.75 14.01 -12.00
C PRO A 213 11.17 14.20 -10.54
N VAL A 214 11.18 13.13 -9.72
CA VAL A 214 11.57 13.18 -8.29
C VAL A 214 13.02 13.61 -8.12
N ALA A 215 13.89 13.30 -9.09
CA ALA A 215 15.30 13.70 -9.06
C ALA A 215 15.49 15.23 -8.99
N VAL A 216 14.53 15.99 -9.55
CA VAL A 216 14.63 17.45 -9.67
C VAL A 216 13.74 18.15 -8.65
N ALA A 217 12.54 17.63 -8.45
CA ALA A 217 11.53 18.25 -7.59
C ALA A 217 10.80 17.20 -6.73
N PRO A 218 11.43 16.66 -5.70
CA PRO A 218 10.77 15.73 -4.78
C PRO A 218 9.64 16.42 -4.01
N ILE A 219 8.73 15.61 -3.45
CA ILE A 219 7.68 16.08 -2.54
C ILE A 219 8.33 16.75 -1.32
N ASP A 220 7.94 17.99 -1.04
CA ASP A 220 8.48 18.77 0.08
C ASP A 220 7.62 18.59 1.34
N ARG A 221 7.47 17.35 1.76
CA ARG A 221 6.78 16.98 3.00
C ARG A 221 7.50 15.80 3.64
N PRO A 222 7.57 15.74 5.00
CA PRO A 222 8.18 14.60 5.69
C PRO A 222 7.31 13.35 5.62
N ASN A 223 7.87 12.20 5.96
CA ASN A 223 7.16 10.94 6.12
C ASN A 223 6.39 10.53 4.85
N VAL A 224 7.07 10.61 3.71
CA VAL A 224 6.56 10.22 2.39
C VAL A 224 7.40 9.10 1.79
N ALA A 225 6.79 8.30 0.93
CA ALA A 225 7.43 7.31 0.10
C ALA A 225 6.90 7.43 -1.33
N TYR A 226 7.59 6.84 -2.30
CA TYR A 226 7.19 6.92 -3.69
C TYR A 226 6.66 5.59 -4.20
N VAL A 227 5.70 5.68 -5.12
CA VAL A 227 5.02 4.53 -5.74
C VAL A 227 5.47 4.35 -7.18
N SER A 228 5.70 3.08 -7.56
CA SER A 228 5.83 2.70 -8.98
C SER A 228 5.04 1.42 -9.28
N HIS A 229 4.48 1.33 -10.52
CA HIS A 229 3.78 0.16 -11.05
C HIS A 229 4.54 -0.42 -12.24
N PRO A 230 5.65 -1.16 -12.00
CA PRO A 230 6.56 -1.62 -13.05
C PRO A 230 6.08 -2.93 -13.69
N TYR A 231 4.91 -2.94 -14.30
CA TYR A 231 4.43 -4.09 -15.06
C TYR A 231 5.37 -4.47 -16.22
N PRO A 232 5.44 -5.76 -16.60
CA PRO A 232 6.51 -6.29 -17.47
C PRO A 232 6.64 -5.59 -18.82
N MET A 233 5.54 -5.20 -19.45
CA MET A 233 5.57 -4.56 -20.77
C MET A 233 5.66 -3.03 -20.72
N LYS A 234 5.88 -2.42 -19.55
CA LYS A 234 6.23 -0.99 -19.43
C LYS A 234 7.61 -0.71 -20.06
N ARG A 235 8.49 -1.72 -20.05
CA ARG A 235 9.81 -1.69 -20.68
C ARG A 235 10.14 -3.04 -21.33
N GLU A 236 11.02 -3.01 -22.33
CA GLU A 236 11.59 -4.23 -22.90
C GLU A 236 12.72 -4.77 -22.03
N GLN A 237 13.05 -6.05 -22.19
CA GLN A 237 14.23 -6.64 -21.55
C GLN A 237 15.54 -6.12 -22.18
N PRO A 238 16.63 -5.99 -21.40
CA PRO A 238 16.75 -6.24 -19.94
C PRO A 238 16.09 -5.11 -19.14
N TRP A 239 15.36 -5.48 -18.06
CA TRP A 239 14.54 -4.54 -17.30
C TRP A 239 15.33 -3.70 -16.30
N GLU A 240 16.34 -4.26 -15.61
CA GLU A 240 16.92 -3.67 -14.41
C GLU A 240 17.56 -2.30 -14.66
N GLU A 241 18.26 -2.13 -15.79
CA GLU A 241 18.84 -0.83 -16.13
C GLU A 241 17.77 0.24 -16.35
N GLN A 242 16.64 -0.14 -16.92
CA GLN A 242 15.52 0.76 -17.17
C GLN A 242 14.73 1.04 -15.88
N TRP A 243 14.51 0.03 -15.05
CA TRP A 243 13.91 0.23 -13.73
C TRP A 243 14.77 1.16 -12.86
N GLU A 244 16.11 0.97 -12.90
CA GLU A 244 17.01 1.86 -12.16
C GLU A 244 16.88 3.32 -12.63
N ALA A 245 16.79 3.55 -13.95
CA ALA A 245 16.68 4.89 -14.52
C ALA A 245 15.31 5.55 -14.29
N ASP A 246 14.22 4.75 -14.32
CA ASP A 246 12.85 5.27 -14.30
C ASP A 246 12.30 5.48 -12.88
N PHE A 247 12.64 4.60 -11.91
CA PHE A 247 12.13 4.68 -10.55
C PHE A 247 13.08 4.17 -9.46
N GLY A 248 13.94 3.20 -9.78
CA GLY A 248 14.73 2.49 -8.77
C GLY A 248 15.79 3.34 -8.10
N TYR A 249 16.37 4.32 -8.79
CA TYR A 249 17.30 5.28 -8.23
C TYR A 249 16.72 6.07 -7.05
N VAL A 250 15.38 6.24 -6.99
CA VAL A 250 14.70 6.93 -5.91
C VAL A 250 14.88 6.20 -4.58
N ALA A 251 14.98 4.85 -4.63
CA ALA A 251 15.21 4.02 -3.46
C ALA A 251 16.58 4.23 -2.77
N ASP A 252 17.50 4.96 -3.41
CA ASP A 252 18.76 5.36 -2.77
C ASP A 252 18.59 6.51 -1.76
N THR A 253 17.45 7.25 -1.84
CA THR A 253 17.21 8.44 -1.03
C THR A 253 15.90 8.38 -0.25
N TYR A 254 14.86 7.79 -0.83
CA TYR A 254 13.49 7.69 -0.27
C TYR A 254 13.02 6.25 -0.29
N PRO A 255 12.11 5.84 0.60
CA PRO A 255 11.47 4.54 0.45
C PRO A 255 10.67 4.50 -0.85
N VAL A 256 10.76 3.37 -1.55
CA VAL A 256 9.93 3.06 -2.71
C VAL A 256 9.09 1.83 -2.40
N ILE A 257 7.83 1.88 -2.80
CA ILE A 257 6.93 0.75 -2.77
C ILE A 257 6.26 0.58 -4.13
N CYS A 258 6.36 -0.62 -4.70
CA CYS A 258 5.64 -0.96 -5.93
C CYS A 258 4.29 -1.56 -5.54
N THR A 259 3.27 -0.70 -5.42
CA THR A 259 1.95 -1.10 -4.93
C THR A 259 1.17 -1.95 -5.91
N GLU A 260 1.61 -2.00 -7.16
CA GLU A 260 1.14 -2.98 -8.15
C GLU A 260 2.30 -3.56 -8.94
N ILE A 261 2.43 -4.88 -8.84
CA ILE A 261 3.24 -5.72 -9.74
C ILE A 261 2.44 -6.96 -10.09
N GLY A 262 2.81 -7.62 -11.15
CA GLY A 262 2.17 -8.88 -11.52
C GLY A 262 2.42 -9.25 -12.97
N PHE A 263 2.07 -10.48 -13.32
CA PHE A 263 2.14 -10.97 -14.68
C PHE A 263 1.05 -12.03 -14.96
N CYS A 264 0.71 -12.21 -16.20
CA CYS A 264 -0.05 -13.37 -16.65
C CYS A 264 0.47 -13.86 -17.99
N LEU A 265 0.24 -15.14 -18.29
CA LEU A 265 0.59 -15.69 -19.57
C LEU A 265 -0.35 -15.14 -20.66
N GLU A 266 0.16 -15.02 -21.89
CA GLU A 266 -0.60 -14.47 -23.02
C GLU A 266 -1.97 -15.15 -23.26
N ASN A 267 -2.08 -16.44 -22.92
CA ASN A 267 -3.30 -17.23 -23.09
C ASN A 267 -4.17 -17.34 -21.85
N GLU A 268 -3.83 -16.68 -20.75
CA GLU A 268 -4.64 -16.66 -19.54
C GLU A 268 -5.79 -15.65 -19.65
N LYS A 269 -6.86 -15.91 -18.88
CA LYS A 269 -8.02 -15.00 -18.81
C LYS A 269 -7.59 -13.60 -18.39
N GLY A 270 -7.96 -12.61 -19.19
CA GLY A 270 -7.68 -11.22 -18.89
C GLY A 270 -6.28 -10.75 -19.25
N ALA A 271 -5.50 -11.55 -20.00
CA ALA A 271 -4.22 -11.13 -20.52
C ALA A 271 -4.33 -9.86 -21.38
N HIS A 272 -3.55 -8.85 -21.06
CA HIS A 272 -3.53 -7.57 -21.76
C HIS A 272 -2.18 -6.86 -21.56
N ILE A 273 -1.90 -5.86 -22.37
CA ILE A 273 -0.77 -4.97 -22.13
C ILE A 273 -1.13 -4.06 -20.96
N PRO A 274 -0.24 -3.86 -19.96
CA PRO A 274 1.19 -4.24 -19.97
C PRO A 274 1.56 -5.48 -19.13
N VAL A 275 0.64 -6.37 -18.77
CA VAL A 275 0.84 -7.43 -17.77
C VAL A 275 1.33 -8.77 -18.31
N ILE A 276 1.37 -8.93 -19.64
CA ILE A 276 1.75 -10.22 -20.29
C ILE A 276 3.23 -10.50 -20.05
N SER A 277 3.51 -11.59 -19.36
CA SER A 277 4.86 -12.15 -19.15
C SER A 277 4.78 -13.57 -18.56
N THR A 278 5.91 -14.03 -18.04
CA THR A 278 6.06 -15.32 -17.34
C THR A 278 6.71 -15.10 -15.97
N ASP A 279 6.98 -16.17 -15.24
CA ASP A 279 7.76 -16.17 -13.99
C ASP A 279 9.17 -15.59 -14.16
N VAL A 280 9.70 -15.50 -15.37
CA VAL A 280 10.95 -14.78 -15.66
C VAL A 280 10.86 -13.33 -15.15
N TYR A 281 9.74 -12.63 -15.43
CA TYR A 281 9.53 -11.30 -14.84
C TYR A 281 9.45 -11.36 -13.31
N GLY A 282 8.72 -12.35 -12.77
CA GLY A 282 8.60 -12.52 -11.32
C GLY A 282 9.96 -12.64 -10.63
N HIS A 283 10.86 -13.44 -11.18
CA HIS A 283 12.23 -13.59 -10.67
C HIS A 283 13.02 -12.28 -10.74
N HIS A 284 13.08 -11.64 -11.90
CA HIS A 284 13.84 -10.39 -12.09
C HIS A 284 13.35 -9.28 -11.16
N ILE A 285 12.01 -9.06 -11.06
CA ILE A 285 11.48 -7.96 -10.27
C ILE A 285 11.70 -8.19 -8.77
N THR A 286 11.51 -9.41 -8.29
CA THR A 286 11.72 -9.71 -6.87
C THR A 286 13.20 -9.66 -6.48
N GLU A 287 14.12 -10.15 -7.32
CA GLU A 287 15.57 -10.01 -7.10
C GLU A 287 16.00 -8.54 -7.09
N TYR A 288 15.48 -7.74 -8.01
CA TYR A 288 15.74 -6.30 -8.05
C TYR A 288 15.25 -5.61 -6.78
N PHE A 289 14.05 -5.93 -6.31
CA PHE A 289 13.50 -5.35 -5.09
C PHE A 289 14.30 -5.72 -3.84
N GLU A 290 14.71 -6.97 -3.70
CA GLU A 290 15.59 -7.39 -2.59
C GLU A 290 16.91 -6.60 -2.59
N LYS A 291 17.52 -6.42 -3.75
CA LYS A 291 18.78 -5.65 -3.89
C LYS A 291 18.62 -4.19 -3.48
N LYS A 292 17.45 -3.57 -3.75
CA LYS A 292 17.19 -2.14 -3.51
C LYS A 292 16.43 -1.86 -2.21
N GLY A 293 15.94 -2.88 -1.50
CA GLY A 293 15.08 -2.71 -0.33
C GLY A 293 13.69 -2.16 -0.68
N ILE A 294 13.21 -2.42 -1.90
CA ILE A 294 11.91 -1.93 -2.38
C ILE A 294 10.79 -2.83 -1.86
N SER A 295 9.77 -2.21 -1.27
CA SER A 295 8.54 -2.86 -0.84
C SER A 295 7.58 -3.09 -2.00
N PHE A 296 6.63 -4.04 -1.88
CA PHE A 296 5.64 -4.25 -2.93
C PHE A 296 4.34 -4.91 -2.47
N THR A 297 3.28 -4.75 -3.27
CA THR A 297 2.07 -5.57 -3.24
C THR A 297 1.79 -6.14 -4.64
N VAL A 298 1.29 -7.38 -4.70
CA VAL A 298 1.01 -8.06 -5.95
C VAL A 298 -0.45 -7.89 -6.34
N TRP A 299 -0.71 -7.42 -7.53
CA TRP A 299 -2.02 -7.33 -8.15
C TRP A 299 -2.43 -8.67 -8.78
N CYS A 300 -3.57 -9.24 -8.56
CA CYS A 300 -4.63 -8.88 -7.64
C CYS A 300 -5.13 -10.16 -6.95
N PHE A 301 -5.39 -10.12 -5.65
CA PHE A 301 -5.92 -11.27 -4.89
C PHE A 301 -7.43 -11.40 -5.14
N ASP A 302 -7.78 -11.75 -6.37
CA ASP A 302 -9.13 -11.80 -6.92
C ASP A 302 -9.20 -12.86 -8.05
N THR A 303 -10.41 -13.26 -8.43
CA THR A 303 -10.65 -14.24 -9.49
C THR A 303 -10.90 -13.62 -10.86
N ASP A 304 -11.13 -12.30 -10.92
CA ASP A 304 -11.56 -11.59 -12.13
C ASP A 304 -10.66 -10.43 -12.54
N TRP A 305 -10.08 -9.69 -11.57
CA TRP A 305 -9.25 -8.54 -11.87
C TRP A 305 -7.83 -8.95 -12.21
N SER A 306 -7.58 -9.06 -13.51
CA SER A 306 -6.31 -9.55 -14.08
C SER A 306 -5.17 -8.52 -13.92
N PRO A 307 -3.94 -9.03 -13.68
CA PRO A 307 -3.55 -10.43 -13.51
C PRO A 307 -3.98 -11.00 -12.15
N THR A 308 -4.75 -12.06 -12.18
CA THR A 308 -5.33 -12.65 -10.97
C THR A 308 -4.32 -13.50 -10.20
N LEU A 309 -4.37 -13.48 -8.87
CA LEU A 309 -3.57 -14.36 -8.01
C LEU A 309 -4.27 -15.68 -7.70
N ILE A 310 -5.60 -15.70 -7.74
CA ILE A 310 -6.42 -16.88 -7.49
C ILE A 310 -7.37 -17.13 -8.66
N THR A 311 -7.75 -18.39 -8.86
CA THR A 311 -8.64 -18.80 -9.94
C THR A 311 -10.08 -19.05 -9.49
N ASP A 312 -10.26 -19.20 -8.17
CA ASP A 312 -11.55 -19.43 -7.52
C ASP A 312 -11.52 -18.94 -6.06
N TRP A 313 -12.69 -18.89 -5.43
CA TRP A 313 -12.83 -18.46 -4.03
C TRP A 313 -12.52 -19.57 -2.99
N ASP A 314 -11.98 -20.71 -3.45
CA ASP A 314 -11.26 -21.66 -2.59
C ASP A 314 -9.75 -21.34 -2.53
N PHE A 315 -9.37 -20.19 -3.10
CA PHE A 315 -8.02 -19.63 -3.13
C PHE A 315 -7.00 -20.50 -3.86
N THR A 316 -7.45 -21.22 -4.89
CA THR A 316 -6.57 -21.96 -5.79
C THR A 316 -5.65 -20.97 -6.52
N PRO A 317 -4.31 -21.06 -6.35
CA PRO A 317 -3.41 -20.11 -6.96
C PRO A 317 -3.40 -20.19 -8.49
N SER A 318 -3.40 -19.04 -9.16
CA SER A 318 -3.11 -18.91 -10.60
C SER A 318 -1.64 -19.22 -10.91
N THR A 319 -1.19 -19.02 -12.14
CA THR A 319 0.24 -19.14 -12.49
C THR A 319 1.10 -18.16 -11.71
N GLN A 320 0.78 -16.87 -11.74
CA GLN A 320 1.50 -15.90 -10.93
C GLN A 320 1.25 -16.11 -9.42
N GLY A 321 0.05 -16.56 -9.05
CA GLY A 321 -0.30 -16.83 -7.66
C GLY A 321 0.59 -17.88 -7.02
N ARG A 322 0.92 -18.98 -7.73
CA ARG A 322 1.89 -19.99 -7.23
C ARG A 322 3.26 -19.37 -6.99
N PHE A 323 3.76 -18.60 -7.96
CA PHE A 323 5.06 -17.94 -7.85
C PHE A 323 5.13 -17.01 -6.62
N PHE A 324 4.17 -16.10 -6.50
CA PHE A 324 4.19 -15.11 -5.41
C PHE A 324 3.85 -15.72 -4.05
N LYS A 325 2.96 -16.73 -3.97
CA LYS A 325 2.71 -17.45 -2.72
C LYS A 325 3.99 -18.11 -2.19
N GLU A 326 4.69 -18.85 -3.03
CA GLU A 326 5.96 -19.49 -2.65
C GLU A 326 7.03 -18.47 -2.24
N TYR A 327 7.12 -17.36 -2.96
CA TYR A 327 8.06 -16.29 -2.65
C TYR A 327 7.75 -15.62 -1.29
N LEU A 328 6.50 -15.22 -1.07
CA LEU A 328 6.07 -14.55 0.16
C LEU A 328 6.22 -15.46 1.38
N GLN A 329 5.81 -16.73 1.28
CA GLN A 329 5.97 -17.71 2.37
C GLN A 329 7.44 -17.94 2.72
N LYS A 330 8.32 -18.00 1.71
CA LYS A 330 9.77 -18.09 1.94
C LYS A 330 10.28 -16.87 2.72
N LYS A 331 9.86 -15.66 2.32
CA LYS A 331 10.29 -14.41 2.97
C LYS A 331 9.72 -14.21 4.37
N ALA A 332 8.54 -14.71 4.63
CA ALA A 332 7.94 -14.68 5.97
C ALA A 332 8.63 -15.65 6.95
N ALA A 333 9.35 -16.66 6.45
CA ALA A 333 10.09 -17.64 7.25
C ALA A 333 11.54 -17.23 7.54
N GLU A 334 12.09 -16.21 6.87
CA GLU A 334 13.44 -15.65 7.09
C GLU A 334 13.45 -14.70 8.31
#